data_6cf8f32ff2c0e828bd57d1ac0e262b08
#
_entry.id   6cf8f32ff2c0e828bd57d1ac0e262b08
#
_cell.length_a   1.000
_cell.length_b   1.000
_cell.length_c   1.000
_cell.angle_alpha   90.00
_cell.angle_beta   90.00
_cell.angle_gamma   90.00
#
_symmetry.space_group_name_H-M   'P 1'
#
loop_
_entity.id
_entity.type
_entity.pdbx_description
1 polymer ?
#
loop_
_entity_poly.entity_id
_entity_poly.type
_entity_poly.pdbx_seq_one_letter_code
_entity_poly.pdbx_strand_id
1 'polypeptide(L)'
;MTVRRAVLGVTFAASAFLPSATLAEPSSPAAGQVRQPTATPSAESEYDRGVRARLGRDWKAAVEAQRSAVTLRPAFPEAWNELGFALRNQGRYPESLQAYDEALRLRPNFPEALEYLGEAYVKLGRLDDARRVLDRLRPLDTGRAKELAEVIEKGK
;
A
#
# COMPACT_ATOMS: atom_id res chain seq x y z
N MET A 1 -0.97 45.40 -54.07
CA MET A 1 -2.06 45.02 -55.01
C MET A 1 -3.16 44.44 -54.10
N THR A 2 -4.09 45.29 -53.63
CA THR A 2 -5.37 45.67 -54.24
C THR A 2 -6.14 44.42 -54.69
N VAL A 3 -7.31 44.06 -54.20
CA VAL A 3 -8.60 44.64 -54.26
C VAL A 3 -9.69 43.63 -53.86
N ARG A 4 -10.64 44.01 -53.17
CA ARG A 4 -12.12 44.17 -53.16
C ARG A 4 -12.88 42.96 -52.59
N ARG A 5 -13.56 43.15 -51.50
CA ARG A 5 -14.95 43.57 -51.24
C ARG A 5 -16.00 43.00 -52.18
N ALA A 6 -16.92 42.19 -51.60
CA ALA A 6 -18.30 42.21 -51.98
C ALA A 6 -19.18 41.91 -50.78
N VAL A 7 -20.08 42.82 -50.49
CA VAL A 7 -21.20 42.79 -49.55
C VAL A 7 -22.46 42.51 -50.38
N LEU A 8 -23.32 41.66 -49.91
CA LEU A 8 -24.76 41.57 -50.22
C LEU A 8 -25.36 40.62 -49.19
N GLY A 9 -26.31 40.91 -48.40
CA GLY A 9 -27.55 41.62 -48.62
C GLY A 9 -28.67 40.82 -47.98
N VAL A 10 -29.06 41.22 -46.82
CA VAL A 10 -30.34 41.17 -46.12
C VAL A 10 -31.52 40.45 -46.80
N THR A 11 -32.18 39.57 -46.03
CA THR A 11 -33.65 39.56 -45.96
C THR A 11 -34.13 39.02 -44.60
N PHE A 12 -34.84 39.88 -43.90
CA PHE A 12 -35.65 39.64 -42.70
C PHE A 12 -36.89 38.81 -43.09
N ALA A 13 -37.06 37.66 -42.42
CA ALA A 13 -38.36 37.02 -42.34
C ALA A 13 -38.75 36.89 -40.86
N ALA A 14 -39.71 37.70 -40.47
CA ALA A 14 -40.34 37.61 -39.15
C ALA A 14 -41.26 36.38 -39.15
N SER A 15 -40.95 35.41 -38.34
CA SER A 15 -41.85 34.30 -38.02
C SER A 15 -42.24 34.37 -36.56
N ALA A 16 -43.55 34.49 -36.37
CA ALA A 16 -44.20 34.61 -35.06
C ALA A 16 -43.86 33.41 -34.17
N PHE A 17 -43.32 33.73 -32.99
CA PHE A 17 -43.03 32.75 -31.93
C PHE A 17 -44.27 32.58 -31.10
N LEU A 18 -44.93 31.44 -31.19
CA LEU A 18 -45.92 30.98 -30.21
C LEU A 18 -45.19 30.41 -29.01
N PRO A 19 -45.53 30.75 -27.75
CA PRO A 19 -44.93 30.14 -26.60
C PRO A 19 -45.49 28.73 -26.42
N SER A 20 -44.66 27.73 -26.69
CA SER A 20 -44.94 26.36 -26.27
C SER A 20 -44.80 26.28 -24.76
N ALA A 21 -45.91 25.97 -24.10
CA ALA A 21 -45.91 25.64 -22.69
C ALA A 21 -45.02 24.42 -22.45
N THR A 22 -43.87 24.64 -21.84
CA THR A 22 -43.01 23.56 -21.36
C THR A 22 -43.69 22.91 -20.18
N LEU A 23 -44.25 21.71 -20.39
CA LEU A 23 -44.63 20.81 -19.31
C LEU A 23 -43.34 20.52 -18.53
N ALA A 24 -43.30 21.01 -17.30
CA ALA A 24 -42.23 20.63 -16.34
C ALA A 24 -42.36 19.12 -16.11
N GLU A 25 -41.37 18.39 -16.57
CA GLU A 25 -41.19 17.01 -16.16
C GLU A 25 -40.94 16.96 -14.65
N PRO A 26 -41.63 16.06 -13.91
CA PRO A 26 -41.33 15.89 -12.51
C PRO A 26 -39.90 15.39 -12.39
N SER A 27 -39.07 16.19 -11.73
CA SER A 27 -37.70 15.80 -11.35
C SER A 27 -37.75 14.43 -10.68
N SER A 28 -37.26 13.43 -11.35
CA SER A 28 -36.97 12.11 -10.75
C SER A 28 -36.15 12.34 -9.48
N PRO A 29 -36.58 11.81 -8.32
CA PRO A 29 -35.72 11.87 -7.15
C PRO A 29 -34.43 11.24 -7.51
N ALA A 30 -33.34 11.97 -7.31
CA ALA A 30 -31.97 11.47 -7.47
C ALA A 30 -31.90 10.08 -6.85
N ALA A 31 -31.58 9.10 -7.69
CA ALA A 31 -31.35 7.73 -7.23
C ALA A 31 -30.38 7.83 -6.07
N GLY A 32 -30.89 7.58 -4.87
CA GLY A 32 -30.08 7.60 -3.67
C GLY A 32 -28.88 6.72 -3.93
N GLN A 33 -27.71 7.32 -3.89
CA GLN A 33 -26.47 6.54 -3.82
C GLN A 33 -26.65 5.65 -2.61
N VAL A 34 -26.94 4.38 -2.85
CA VAL A 34 -26.88 3.34 -1.83
C VAL A 34 -25.45 3.40 -1.31
N ARG A 35 -25.25 4.07 -0.17
CA ARG A 35 -23.99 3.96 0.58
C ARG A 35 -23.80 2.48 0.79
N GLN A 36 -22.88 1.88 0.02
CA GLN A 36 -22.45 0.53 0.31
C GLN A 36 -22.02 0.54 1.78
N PRO A 37 -22.53 -0.38 2.60
CA PRO A 37 -22.09 -0.46 3.98
C PRO A 37 -20.56 -0.53 3.94
N THR A 38 -19.89 0.42 4.58
CA THR A 38 -18.44 0.40 4.72
C THR A 38 -18.13 -0.90 5.45
N ALA A 39 -17.59 -1.88 4.73
CA ALA A 39 -17.26 -3.15 5.31
C ALA A 39 -16.38 -2.90 6.55
N THR A 40 -16.78 -3.50 7.68
CA THR A 40 -15.97 -3.43 8.90
C THR A 40 -14.56 -3.93 8.55
N PRO A 41 -13.50 -3.19 8.90
CA PRO A 41 -12.15 -3.63 8.60
C PRO A 41 -11.89 -5.04 9.16
N SER A 42 -11.40 -5.94 8.33
CA SER A 42 -10.89 -7.24 8.75
C SER A 42 -9.36 -7.23 8.78
N ALA A 43 -8.77 -8.20 9.49
CA ALA A 43 -7.32 -8.32 9.51
C ALA A 43 -6.74 -8.52 8.11
N GLU A 44 -7.43 -9.25 7.25
CA GLU A 44 -7.06 -9.49 5.86
C GLU A 44 -7.13 -8.20 5.03
N SER A 45 -8.23 -7.45 5.14
CA SER A 45 -8.39 -6.19 4.40
C SER A 45 -7.35 -5.15 4.78
N GLU A 46 -6.98 -5.09 6.08
CA GLU A 46 -5.92 -4.22 6.57
C GLU A 46 -4.54 -4.70 6.13
N TYR A 47 -4.28 -6.00 6.16
CA TYR A 47 -3.06 -6.60 5.60
C TYR A 47 -2.89 -6.24 4.14
N ASP A 48 -3.91 -6.44 3.31
CA ASP A 48 -3.89 -6.11 1.88
C ASP A 48 -3.69 -4.61 1.63
N ARG A 49 -4.28 -3.76 2.48
CA ARG A 49 -4.07 -2.30 2.44
C ARG A 49 -2.60 -1.97 2.71
N GLY A 50 -2.01 -2.61 3.72
CA GLY A 50 -0.60 -2.45 4.07
C GLY A 50 0.35 -2.91 2.96
N VAL A 51 0.05 -4.06 2.32
CA VAL A 51 0.82 -4.57 1.18
C VAL A 51 0.76 -3.59 0.00
N ARG A 52 -0.41 -3.04 -0.33
CA ARG A 52 -0.53 -2.02 -1.38
C ARG A 52 0.28 -0.76 -1.05
N ALA A 53 0.23 -0.29 0.20
CA ALA A 53 1.02 0.85 0.65
C ALA A 53 2.53 0.58 0.52
N ARG A 54 2.99 -0.62 0.89
CA ARG A 54 4.37 -1.08 0.70
C ARG A 54 4.80 -1.03 -0.77
N LEU A 55 3.97 -1.53 -1.67
CA LEU A 55 4.24 -1.50 -3.12
C LEU A 55 4.38 -0.07 -3.64
N GLY A 56 3.59 0.87 -3.08
CA GLY A 56 3.69 2.31 -3.33
C GLY A 56 4.81 3.02 -2.56
N ARG A 57 5.58 2.29 -1.73
CA ARG A 57 6.61 2.83 -0.84
C ARG A 57 6.09 3.86 0.19
N ASP A 58 4.79 3.85 0.45
CA ASP A 58 4.22 4.62 1.55
C ASP A 58 4.37 3.82 2.86
N TRP A 59 5.57 3.93 3.43
CA TRP A 59 5.93 3.20 4.64
C TRP A 59 5.08 3.60 5.84
N LYS A 60 4.59 4.85 5.89
CA LYS A 60 3.72 5.31 6.97
C LYS A 60 2.37 4.62 6.89
N ALA A 61 1.71 4.65 5.75
CA ALA A 61 0.44 3.96 5.55
C ALA A 61 0.59 2.43 5.70
N ALA A 62 1.73 1.86 5.28
CA ALA A 62 2.02 0.43 5.48
C ALA A 62 2.08 0.07 6.97
N VAL A 63 2.80 0.85 7.80
CA VAL A 63 2.87 0.62 9.25
C VAL A 63 1.50 0.73 9.90
N GLU A 64 0.71 1.76 9.56
CA GLU A 64 -0.63 1.96 10.11
C GLU A 64 -1.55 0.78 9.78
N ALA A 65 -1.55 0.33 8.53
CA ALA A 65 -2.36 -0.78 8.08
C ALA A 65 -1.96 -2.11 8.71
N GLN A 66 -0.65 -2.42 8.75
CA GLN A 66 -0.20 -3.68 9.34
C GLN A 66 -0.40 -3.69 10.88
N ARG A 67 -0.29 -2.55 11.56
CA ARG A 67 -0.67 -2.46 12.98
C ARG A 67 -2.16 -2.77 13.19
N SER A 68 -3.03 -2.25 12.34
CA SER A 68 -4.46 -2.59 12.38
C SER A 68 -4.67 -4.09 12.16
N ALA A 69 -4.00 -4.69 11.17
CA ALA A 69 -4.10 -6.12 10.88
C ALA A 69 -3.72 -6.99 12.09
N VAL A 70 -2.56 -6.72 12.73
CA VAL A 70 -2.11 -7.50 13.90
C VAL A 70 -2.93 -7.21 15.15
N THR A 71 -3.56 -6.03 15.26
CA THR A 71 -4.51 -5.73 16.35
C THR A 71 -5.79 -6.54 16.19
N LEU A 72 -6.31 -6.64 14.98
CA LEU A 72 -7.52 -7.43 14.67
C LEU A 72 -7.26 -8.93 14.75
N ARG A 73 -6.07 -9.38 14.37
CA ARG A 73 -5.64 -10.79 14.45
C ARG A 73 -4.19 -10.90 14.91
N PRO A 74 -3.93 -11.00 16.22
CA PRO A 74 -2.57 -11.11 16.75
C PRO A 74 -1.78 -12.33 16.26
N ALA A 75 -2.45 -13.42 15.91
CA ALA A 75 -1.84 -14.63 15.35
C ALA A 75 -1.74 -14.58 13.80
N PHE A 76 -1.14 -13.50 13.27
CA PHE A 76 -0.96 -13.28 11.84
C PHE A 76 0.53 -13.05 11.51
N PRO A 77 1.33 -14.10 11.36
CA PRO A 77 2.78 -13.96 11.18
C PRO A 77 3.17 -13.16 9.94
N GLU A 78 2.40 -13.23 8.84
CA GLU A 78 2.65 -12.45 7.64
C GLU A 78 2.48 -10.94 7.90
N ALA A 79 1.45 -10.55 8.64
CA ALA A 79 1.22 -9.14 8.97
C ALA A 79 2.30 -8.60 9.92
N TRP A 80 2.77 -9.41 10.87
CA TRP A 80 3.92 -9.06 11.71
C TRP A 80 5.20 -8.88 10.91
N ASN A 81 5.46 -9.77 9.93
CA ASN A 81 6.60 -9.64 9.03
C ASN A 81 6.53 -8.37 8.17
N GLU A 82 5.39 -8.07 7.57
CA GLU A 82 5.16 -6.85 6.80
C GLU A 82 5.28 -5.58 7.65
N LEU A 83 4.81 -5.62 8.91
CA LEU A 83 5.00 -4.53 9.87
C LEU A 83 6.49 -4.28 10.13
N GLY A 84 7.25 -5.33 10.39
CA GLY A 84 8.70 -5.27 10.59
C GLY A 84 9.40 -4.67 9.37
N PHE A 85 9.01 -5.08 8.16
CA PHE A 85 9.56 -4.58 6.91
C PHE A 85 9.28 -3.07 6.73
N ALA A 86 8.05 -2.64 6.98
CA ALA A 86 7.67 -1.23 6.85
C ALA A 86 8.39 -0.35 7.89
N LEU A 87 8.49 -0.81 9.15
CA LEU A 87 9.22 -0.13 10.23
C LEU A 87 10.71 0.01 9.92
N ARG A 88 11.34 -1.06 9.41
CA ARG A 88 12.74 -1.04 8.99
C ARG A 88 12.99 0.01 7.91
N ASN A 89 12.10 0.11 6.91
CA ASN A 89 12.21 1.10 5.85
C ASN A 89 11.96 2.55 6.33
N GLN A 90 11.33 2.72 7.49
CA GLN A 90 11.26 4.01 8.20
C GLN A 90 12.50 4.28 9.09
N GLY A 91 13.46 3.39 9.16
CA GLY A 91 14.61 3.49 10.08
C GLY A 91 14.27 3.17 11.54
N ARG A 92 13.08 2.67 11.83
CA ARG A 92 12.59 2.32 13.17
C ARG A 92 13.03 0.89 13.54
N TYR A 93 14.34 0.66 13.52
CA TYR A 93 14.93 -0.67 13.67
C TYR A 93 14.54 -1.40 14.96
N PRO A 94 14.55 -0.77 16.17
CA PRO A 94 14.17 -1.48 17.38
C PRO A 94 12.75 -2.04 17.33
N GLU A 95 11.81 -1.29 16.76
CA GLU A 95 10.42 -1.74 16.61
C GLU A 95 10.30 -2.81 15.52
N SER A 96 11.09 -2.71 14.45
CA SER A 96 11.09 -3.74 13.42
C SER A 96 11.59 -5.08 13.93
N LEU A 97 12.60 -5.10 14.80
CA LEU A 97 13.06 -6.33 15.46
C LEU A 97 11.94 -6.99 16.25
N GLN A 98 11.19 -6.22 17.05
CA GLN A 98 10.05 -6.74 17.82
C GLN A 98 8.98 -7.37 16.91
N ALA A 99 8.69 -6.73 15.78
CA ALA A 99 7.71 -7.25 14.84
C ALA A 99 8.18 -8.56 14.19
N TYR A 100 9.47 -8.67 13.80
CA TYR A 100 10.02 -9.91 13.27
C TYR A 100 10.08 -11.01 14.33
N ASP A 101 10.40 -10.67 15.57
CA ASP A 101 10.38 -11.64 16.67
C ASP A 101 8.97 -12.21 16.89
N GLU A 102 7.91 -11.39 16.81
CA GLU A 102 6.54 -11.88 16.87
C GLU A 102 6.18 -12.75 15.66
N ALA A 103 6.58 -12.38 14.46
CA ALA A 103 6.39 -13.20 13.26
C ALA A 103 7.05 -14.59 13.45
N LEU A 104 8.28 -14.61 13.96
CA LEU A 104 9.05 -15.84 14.19
C LEU A 104 8.59 -16.64 15.42
N ARG A 105 8.02 -15.98 16.42
CA ARG A 105 7.35 -16.68 17.53
C ARG A 105 6.13 -17.46 17.05
N LEU A 106 5.36 -16.87 16.12
CA LEU A 106 4.19 -17.51 15.50
C LEU A 106 4.57 -18.56 14.45
N ARG A 107 5.63 -18.29 13.69
CA ARG A 107 6.15 -19.20 12.64
C ARG A 107 7.68 -19.26 12.73
N PRO A 108 8.25 -20.18 13.52
CA PRO A 108 9.71 -20.25 13.75
C PRO A 108 10.55 -20.45 12.48
N ASN A 109 10.00 -21.15 11.48
CA ASN A 109 10.62 -21.43 10.19
C ASN A 109 10.01 -20.53 9.09
N PHE A 110 10.11 -19.21 9.25
CA PHE A 110 9.64 -18.23 8.28
C PHE A 110 10.85 -17.57 7.60
N PRO A 111 11.26 -18.04 6.40
CA PRO A 111 12.52 -17.61 5.77
C PRO A 111 12.59 -16.10 5.53
N GLU A 112 11.49 -15.46 5.05
CA GLU A 112 11.43 -14.02 4.82
C GLU A 112 11.67 -13.22 6.10
N ALA A 113 11.03 -13.62 7.19
CA ALA A 113 11.19 -12.94 8.47
C ALA A 113 12.62 -13.09 9.03
N LEU A 114 13.25 -14.26 8.85
CA LEU A 114 14.65 -14.48 9.22
C LEU A 114 15.58 -13.59 8.39
N GLU A 115 15.42 -13.55 7.09
CA GLU A 115 16.23 -12.71 6.21
C GLU A 115 16.15 -11.24 6.63
N TYR A 116 14.92 -10.70 6.75
CA TYR A 116 14.70 -9.29 7.10
C TYR A 116 15.15 -8.95 8.52
N LEU A 117 15.02 -9.87 9.47
CA LEU A 117 15.59 -9.73 10.82
C LEU A 117 17.12 -9.63 10.77
N GLY A 118 17.77 -10.50 9.98
CA GLY A 118 19.21 -10.46 9.78
C GLY A 118 19.69 -9.14 9.17
N GLU A 119 19.01 -8.64 8.14
CA GLU A 119 19.30 -7.33 7.55
C GLU A 119 19.12 -6.17 8.52
N ALA A 120 18.06 -6.23 9.38
CA ALA A 120 17.86 -5.23 10.42
C ALA A 120 19.01 -5.22 11.44
N TYR A 121 19.52 -6.40 11.82
CA TYR A 121 20.70 -6.50 12.67
C TYR A 121 21.95 -5.90 12.03
N VAL A 122 22.17 -6.14 10.72
CA VAL A 122 23.29 -5.51 9.99
C VAL A 122 23.17 -3.99 10.02
N LYS A 123 21.98 -3.43 9.80
CA LYS A 123 21.75 -1.97 9.88
C LYS A 123 22.04 -1.38 11.26
N LEU A 124 21.91 -2.18 12.31
CA LEU A 124 22.25 -1.81 13.69
C LEU A 124 23.70 -2.10 14.08
N GLY A 125 24.54 -2.61 13.15
CA GLY A 125 25.90 -3.03 13.44
C GLY A 125 26.01 -4.31 14.30
N ARG A 126 24.89 -5.01 14.52
CA ARG A 126 24.80 -6.23 15.33
C ARG A 126 25.12 -7.47 14.50
N LEU A 127 26.35 -7.52 13.97
CA LEU A 127 26.74 -8.55 13.00
C LEU A 127 26.72 -9.98 13.55
N ASP A 128 26.97 -10.17 14.84
CA ASP A 128 26.91 -11.51 15.46
C ASP A 128 25.48 -12.02 15.57
N ASP A 129 24.52 -11.13 15.81
CA ASP A 129 23.10 -11.47 15.78
C ASP A 129 22.65 -11.83 14.36
N ALA A 130 23.09 -11.06 13.35
CA ALA A 130 22.82 -11.35 11.95
C ALA A 130 23.37 -12.73 11.54
N ARG A 131 24.58 -13.10 11.98
CA ARG A 131 25.17 -14.43 11.71
C ARG A 131 24.35 -15.55 12.34
N ARG A 132 23.89 -15.38 13.59
CA ARG A 132 23.01 -16.38 14.25
C ARG A 132 21.70 -16.59 13.47
N VAL A 133 21.13 -15.52 12.96
CA VAL A 133 19.94 -15.59 12.11
C VAL A 133 20.24 -16.29 10.78
N LEU A 134 21.38 -15.98 10.15
CA LEU A 134 21.86 -16.64 8.93
C LEU A 134 21.99 -18.17 9.13
N ASP A 135 22.51 -18.61 10.25
CA ASP A 135 22.66 -20.04 10.54
C ASP A 135 21.30 -20.75 10.66
N ARG A 136 20.28 -20.05 11.17
CA ARG A 136 18.90 -20.57 11.19
C ARG A 136 18.27 -20.59 9.80
N LEU A 137 18.59 -19.62 8.93
CA LEU A 137 18.02 -19.47 7.60
C LEU A 137 18.60 -20.50 6.60
N ARG A 138 19.88 -20.86 6.71
CA ARG A 138 20.56 -21.76 5.77
C ARG A 138 19.84 -23.07 5.46
N PRO A 139 19.31 -23.82 6.44
CA PRO A 139 18.60 -25.08 6.16
C PRO A 139 17.20 -24.88 5.59
N LEU A 140 16.64 -23.65 5.66
CA LEU A 140 15.28 -23.35 5.24
C LEU A 140 15.21 -22.80 3.81
N ASP A 141 16.15 -21.90 3.47
CA ASP A 141 16.24 -21.25 2.18
C ASP A 141 17.67 -20.83 1.87
N THR A 142 18.32 -21.59 0.99
CA THR A 142 19.73 -21.36 0.61
C THR A 142 19.92 -20.09 -0.21
N GLY A 143 18.91 -19.68 -1.00
CA GLY A 143 18.96 -18.45 -1.80
C GLY A 143 18.99 -17.21 -0.91
N ARG A 144 17.99 -17.09 -0.03
CA ARG A 144 17.93 -16.00 0.96
C ARG A 144 19.10 -16.00 1.92
N ALA A 145 19.56 -17.17 2.32
CA ALA A 145 20.76 -17.28 3.17
C ALA A 145 22.02 -16.73 2.48
N LYS A 146 22.16 -16.95 1.18
CA LYS A 146 23.26 -16.37 0.39
C LYS A 146 23.14 -14.84 0.33
N GLU A 147 21.95 -14.32 0.07
CA GLU A 147 21.70 -12.88 0.04
C GLU A 147 22.02 -12.22 1.38
N LEU A 148 21.55 -12.79 2.49
CA LEU A 148 21.86 -12.28 3.82
C LEU A 148 23.37 -12.36 4.13
N ALA A 149 24.06 -13.44 3.73
CA ALA A 149 25.51 -13.55 3.93
C ALA A 149 26.25 -12.42 3.20
N GLU A 150 25.88 -12.09 1.96
CA GLU A 150 26.45 -10.98 1.21
C GLU A 150 26.20 -9.62 1.91
N VAL A 151 25.01 -9.42 2.48
CA VAL A 151 24.68 -8.20 3.24
C VAL A 151 25.55 -8.08 4.49
N ILE A 152 25.78 -9.19 5.22
CA ILE A 152 26.64 -9.23 6.40
C ILE A 152 28.10 -8.89 6.04
N GLU A 153 28.62 -9.43 4.92
CA GLU A 153 29.98 -9.13 4.46
C GLU A 153 30.17 -7.65 4.07
N LYS A 154 29.18 -7.04 3.45
CA LYS A 154 29.20 -5.62 3.07
C LYS A 154 29.00 -4.68 4.27
N GLY A 155 28.47 -5.17 5.38
CA GLY A 155 28.23 -4.40 6.60
C GLY A 155 29.44 -4.33 7.55
N LYS A 156 30.56 -4.93 7.17
CA LYS A 156 31.87 -4.83 7.87
C LYS A 156 32.60 -3.57 7.42
#